data_1ec2e169c3a81c76da00924e5872fa36
#
_entry.id   1ec2e169c3a81c76da00924e5872fa36
#
_cell.length_a   1.000
_cell.length_b   1.000
_cell.length_c   1.000
_cell.angle_alpha   90.00
_cell.angle_beta   90.00
_cell.angle_gamma   90.00
#
_symmetry.space_group_name_H-M   'P 1'
#
loop_
_entity.id
_entity.type
_entity.pdbx_description
1 polymer ?
#
loop_
_entity_poly.entity_id
_entity_poly.type
_entity_poly.pdbx_seq_one_letter_code
_entity_poly.pdbx_strand_id
1 'polypeptide(L)'
;MPSAPVKNFIARLRRKPDSPQDTPENGSSGYFSTQFQEQGHDTQLMVSWETRSLDLHATPYDPNLGTLALVKLFGLDPQLSQLGPEALALFGQYLEFVQLEAGRQVIGQDEQGDFLLIVLDGSVAVERVQPWGAKARLGESRAGDVLGEMSLLDAGARFSACTTQTPARFAVLGAAALDRMMQHEPRLAAALLAWLARRLSLRLRQVSARLSALLTRE
;
A
#
# COMPACT_ATOMS: atom_id res chain seq x y z
N MET A 1 -29.54 16.97 -11.53
CA MET A 1 -30.13 15.67 -11.10
C MET A 1 -29.08 14.60 -11.33
N PRO A 2 -28.52 13.94 -10.30
CA PRO A 2 -27.59 12.84 -10.49
C PRO A 2 -28.33 11.59 -10.96
N SER A 3 -27.79 10.93 -11.98
CA SER A 3 -28.37 9.77 -12.65
C SER A 3 -28.55 8.57 -11.72
N ALA A 4 -29.62 7.82 -11.92
CA ALA A 4 -30.05 6.67 -11.12
C ALA A 4 -28.98 5.57 -10.78
N PRO A 5 -27.96 5.31 -11.61
CA PRO A 5 -26.96 4.29 -11.32
C PRO A 5 -26.06 4.60 -10.10
N VAL A 6 -25.79 5.87 -9.79
CA VAL A 6 -24.90 6.25 -8.68
C VAL A 6 -25.56 6.02 -7.31
N LYS A 7 -26.88 6.25 -7.20
CA LYS A 7 -27.61 6.03 -5.94
C LYS A 7 -27.69 4.55 -5.56
N ASN A 8 -27.83 3.66 -6.53
CA ASN A 8 -27.86 2.22 -6.28
C ASN A 8 -26.47 1.64 -5.91
N PHE A 9 -25.41 2.25 -6.40
CA PHE A 9 -24.03 1.88 -6.05
C PHE A 9 -23.72 2.20 -4.57
N ILE A 10 -24.06 3.41 -4.12
CA ILE A 10 -23.84 3.83 -2.72
C ILE A 10 -24.72 3.04 -1.74
N ALA A 11 -25.94 2.66 -2.13
CA ALA A 11 -26.81 1.83 -1.29
C ALA A 11 -26.29 0.38 -1.10
N ARG A 12 -25.58 -0.17 -2.10
CA ARG A 12 -24.91 -1.50 -1.98
C ARG A 12 -23.69 -1.47 -1.06
N LEU A 13 -22.93 -0.36 -1.02
CA LEU A 13 -21.79 -0.18 -0.11
C LEU A 13 -22.21 -0.10 1.37
N ARG A 14 -23.49 0.18 1.67
CA ARG A 14 -24.00 0.26 3.06
C ARG A 14 -24.36 -1.08 3.69
N ARG A 15 -24.38 -2.17 2.95
CA ARG A 15 -24.55 -3.51 3.55
C ARG A 15 -23.20 -3.97 4.10
N LYS A 16 -23.04 -3.84 5.42
CA LYS A 16 -22.01 -4.56 6.18
C LYS A 16 -22.26 -6.05 5.93
N PRO A 17 -21.30 -6.83 5.41
CA PRO A 17 -21.43 -8.28 5.45
C PRO A 17 -21.46 -8.67 6.93
N ASP A 18 -22.35 -9.60 7.30
CA ASP A 18 -22.34 -10.22 8.61
C ASP A 18 -20.91 -10.72 8.86
N SER A 19 -20.29 -10.22 9.93
CA SER A 19 -18.98 -10.64 10.35
C SER A 19 -19.02 -12.14 10.56
N PRO A 20 -18.23 -12.96 9.88
CA PRO A 20 -18.01 -14.32 10.31
C PRO A 20 -17.43 -14.22 11.72
N GLN A 21 -18.05 -14.85 12.69
CA GLN A 21 -17.51 -15.00 14.02
C GLN A 21 -16.16 -15.70 13.86
N ASP A 22 -15.06 -14.97 14.12
CA ASP A 22 -13.72 -15.51 14.20
C ASP A 22 -13.66 -16.51 15.37
N THR A 23 -13.96 -17.75 15.08
CA THR A 23 -13.41 -18.86 15.85
C THR A 23 -11.96 -18.98 15.39
N PRO A 24 -10.97 -19.01 16.30
CA PRO A 24 -9.58 -19.22 15.92
C PRO A 24 -9.43 -20.67 15.45
N GLU A 25 -9.63 -20.92 14.16
CA GLU A 25 -9.22 -22.18 13.54
C GLU A 25 -7.71 -22.16 13.36
N ASN A 26 -7.11 -23.05 14.10
CA ASN A 26 -5.72 -23.49 14.08
C ASN A 26 -5.23 -23.71 12.64
N GLY A 27 -4.22 -22.94 12.17
CA GLY A 27 -3.30 -23.44 11.15
C GLY A 27 -3.50 -23.02 9.70
N SER A 28 -4.00 -21.82 9.41
CA SER A 28 -3.82 -21.21 8.08
C SER A 28 -2.90 -19.98 8.21
N SER A 29 -1.60 -20.23 8.31
CA SER A 29 -0.63 -19.16 8.20
C SER A 29 -0.67 -18.64 6.77
N GLY A 30 -0.96 -17.34 6.59
CA GLY A 30 -0.99 -16.71 5.29
C GLY A 30 0.42 -16.60 4.70
N TYR A 31 0.55 -16.60 3.38
CA TYR A 31 1.85 -16.56 2.70
C TYR A 31 2.66 -15.32 3.08
N PHE A 32 2.06 -14.12 2.99
CA PHE A 32 2.77 -12.88 3.26
C PHE A 32 3.01 -12.62 4.74
N SER A 33 2.10 -12.97 5.62
CA SER A 33 2.29 -12.80 7.06
C SER A 33 3.32 -13.78 7.65
N THR A 34 3.47 -15.00 7.09
CA THR A 34 4.47 -15.97 7.54
C THR A 34 5.86 -15.75 7.02
N GLN A 35 6.05 -15.18 5.83
CA GLN A 35 7.40 -14.97 5.30
C GLN A 35 8.26 -14.06 6.20
N PHE A 36 7.66 -13.12 6.93
CA PHE A 36 8.37 -12.31 7.92
C PHE A 36 8.88 -13.14 9.10
N GLN A 37 8.13 -14.18 9.50
CA GLN A 37 8.54 -15.11 10.58
C GLN A 37 9.62 -16.07 10.09
N GLU A 38 9.50 -16.61 8.87
CA GLU A 38 10.44 -17.57 8.28
C GLU A 38 11.84 -16.96 8.02
N GLN A 39 11.92 -15.66 7.72
CA GLN A 39 13.20 -14.98 7.55
C GLN A 39 13.89 -14.66 8.88
N GLY A 40 13.37 -15.15 10.01
CA GLY A 40 13.97 -14.97 11.33
C GLY A 40 13.86 -13.53 11.86
N HIS A 41 12.98 -12.72 11.27
CA HIS A 41 12.70 -11.40 11.80
C HIS A 41 12.00 -11.55 13.14
N ASP A 42 12.59 -10.96 14.19
CA ASP A 42 11.96 -10.88 15.48
C ASP A 42 10.67 -10.04 15.33
N THR A 43 9.52 -10.67 15.52
CA THR A 43 8.22 -10.01 15.44
C THR A 43 8.10 -8.83 16.40
N GLN A 44 8.92 -8.76 17.45
CA GLN A 44 8.99 -7.64 18.38
C GLN A 44 9.68 -6.40 17.77
N LEU A 45 10.51 -6.58 16.72
CA LEU A 45 11.19 -5.49 16.01
C LEU A 45 10.41 -5.02 14.78
N MET A 46 9.31 -5.69 14.45
CA MET A 46 8.51 -5.36 13.29
C MET A 46 7.57 -4.19 13.61
N VAL A 47 7.63 -3.15 12.79
CA VAL A 47 6.72 -2.00 12.88
C VAL A 47 5.47 -2.32 12.08
N SER A 48 4.42 -2.81 12.77
CA SER A 48 3.10 -2.98 12.16
C SER A 48 2.45 -1.62 11.87
N TRP A 49 1.46 -1.62 10.97
CA TRP A 49 0.70 -0.39 10.72
C TRP A 49 -0.01 0.13 11.97
N GLU A 50 -0.54 -0.74 12.82
CA GLU A 50 -1.18 -0.34 14.08
C GLU A 50 -0.22 0.45 14.97
N THR A 51 1.01 -0.04 15.17
CA THR A 51 2.04 0.67 15.93
C THR A 51 2.40 2.00 15.24
N ARG A 52 2.63 1.97 13.94
CA ARG A 52 2.98 3.15 13.15
C ARG A 52 1.89 4.22 13.19
N SER A 53 0.62 3.85 13.06
CA SER A 53 -0.51 4.78 13.05
C SER A 53 -0.66 5.52 14.38
N LEU A 54 -0.39 4.85 15.50
CA LEU A 54 -0.38 5.46 16.83
C LEU A 54 0.75 6.49 16.97
N ASP A 55 1.98 6.13 16.58
CA ASP A 55 3.14 7.04 16.64
C ASP A 55 2.93 8.31 15.80
N LEU A 56 2.28 8.15 14.66
CA LEU A 56 2.00 9.25 13.73
C LEU A 56 0.79 10.10 14.15
N HIS A 57 0.00 9.64 15.11
CA HIS A 57 -1.31 10.21 15.43
C HIS A 57 -2.20 10.26 14.17
N ALA A 58 -2.18 9.15 13.42
CA ALA A 58 -2.99 9.04 12.21
C ALA A 58 -4.48 9.11 12.56
N THR A 59 -5.22 9.91 11.81
CA THR A 59 -6.67 10.03 12.01
C THR A 59 -7.40 9.17 10.96
N PRO A 60 -8.43 8.41 11.36
CA PRO A 60 -9.24 7.65 10.41
C PRO A 60 -9.82 8.57 9.32
N TYR A 61 -9.77 8.11 8.08
CA TYR A 61 -10.46 8.75 6.97
C TYR A 61 -11.69 7.94 6.59
N ASP A 62 -12.77 8.60 6.18
CA ASP A 62 -14.04 7.93 5.84
C ASP A 62 -13.82 6.83 4.78
N PRO A 63 -14.12 5.55 5.10
CA PRO A 63 -13.88 4.43 4.19
C PRO A 63 -14.64 4.55 2.85
N ASN A 64 -15.81 5.18 2.84
CA ASN A 64 -16.59 5.38 1.61
C ASN A 64 -15.90 6.40 0.70
N LEU A 65 -15.42 7.51 1.27
CA LEU A 65 -14.66 8.52 0.54
C LEU A 65 -13.31 7.98 0.09
N GLY A 66 -12.63 7.21 0.93
CA GLY A 66 -11.38 6.54 0.61
C GLY A 66 -11.54 5.55 -0.54
N THR A 67 -12.54 4.68 -0.48
CA THR A 67 -12.87 3.73 -1.55
C THR A 67 -13.23 4.46 -2.85
N LEU A 68 -13.99 5.55 -2.78
CA LEU A 68 -14.34 6.33 -3.97
C LEU A 68 -13.09 6.95 -4.62
N ALA A 69 -12.17 7.49 -3.81
CA ALA A 69 -10.88 8.01 -4.29
C ALA A 69 -10.03 6.90 -4.95
N LEU A 70 -9.95 5.73 -4.32
CA LEU A 70 -9.26 4.55 -4.85
C LEU A 70 -9.82 4.11 -6.20
N VAL A 71 -11.15 3.95 -6.30
CA VAL A 71 -11.84 3.58 -7.55
C VAL A 71 -11.57 4.60 -8.65
N LYS A 72 -11.59 5.88 -8.33
CA LYS A 72 -11.26 6.94 -9.29
C LYS A 72 -9.80 6.85 -9.78
N LEU A 73 -8.85 6.69 -8.88
CA LEU A 73 -7.41 6.61 -9.21
C LEU A 73 -7.10 5.34 -10.03
N PHE A 74 -7.56 4.18 -9.56
CA PHE A 74 -7.28 2.90 -10.20
C PHE A 74 -8.11 2.68 -11.46
N GLY A 75 -9.26 3.32 -11.58
CA GLY A 75 -10.04 3.36 -12.81
C GLY A 75 -9.34 4.09 -13.97
N LEU A 76 -8.34 4.92 -13.67
CA LEU A 76 -7.48 5.57 -14.68
C LEU A 76 -6.23 4.72 -15.01
N ASP A 77 -5.91 3.72 -14.22
CA ASP A 77 -4.78 2.81 -14.49
C ASP A 77 -5.14 1.79 -15.57
N PRO A 78 -4.31 1.63 -16.64
CA PRO A 78 -4.63 0.75 -17.78
C PRO A 78 -4.84 -0.72 -17.42
N GLN A 79 -4.26 -1.21 -16.32
CA GLN A 79 -4.41 -2.60 -15.88
C GLN A 79 -5.55 -2.76 -14.88
N LEU A 80 -5.56 -1.93 -13.82
CA LEU A 80 -6.54 -2.06 -12.76
C LEU A 80 -7.95 -1.64 -13.19
N SER A 81 -8.07 -0.73 -14.17
CA SER A 81 -9.38 -0.37 -14.76
C SER A 81 -10.12 -1.55 -15.38
N GLN A 82 -9.40 -2.59 -15.82
CA GLN A 82 -10.00 -3.81 -16.39
C GLN A 82 -10.76 -4.65 -15.35
N LEU A 83 -10.48 -4.45 -14.06
CA LEU A 83 -11.23 -5.11 -12.98
C LEU A 83 -12.65 -4.59 -12.85
N GLY A 84 -12.89 -3.38 -13.31
CA GLY A 84 -14.16 -2.69 -13.16
C GLY A 84 -14.35 -2.06 -11.77
N PRO A 85 -15.31 -1.13 -11.64
CA PRO A 85 -15.48 -0.37 -10.40
C PRO A 85 -15.96 -1.20 -9.21
N GLU A 86 -16.68 -2.30 -9.45
CA GLU A 86 -17.16 -3.18 -8.37
C GLU A 86 -16.01 -3.93 -7.71
N ALA A 87 -15.08 -4.49 -8.48
CA ALA A 87 -13.90 -5.17 -7.92
C ALA A 87 -12.94 -4.18 -7.25
N LEU A 88 -12.79 -2.96 -7.78
CA LEU A 88 -12.01 -1.91 -7.13
C LEU A 88 -12.65 -1.44 -5.82
N ALA A 89 -13.98 -1.39 -5.74
CA ALA A 89 -14.69 -1.10 -4.50
C ALA A 89 -14.55 -2.24 -3.48
N LEU A 90 -14.56 -3.49 -3.93
CA LEU A 90 -14.31 -4.66 -3.09
C LEU A 90 -12.89 -4.63 -2.51
N PHE A 91 -11.89 -4.20 -3.30
CA PHE A 91 -10.53 -4.00 -2.80
C PHE A 91 -10.50 -3.03 -1.61
N GLY A 92 -11.31 -1.97 -1.63
CA GLY A 92 -11.44 -1.02 -0.52
C GLY A 92 -11.80 -1.66 0.83
N GLN A 93 -12.43 -2.83 0.84
CA GLN A 93 -12.79 -3.54 2.08
C GLN A 93 -11.59 -4.20 2.79
N TYR A 94 -10.49 -4.39 2.08
CA TYR A 94 -9.23 -4.92 2.62
C TYR A 94 -8.27 -3.82 3.09
N LEU A 95 -8.66 -2.54 2.94
CA LEU A 95 -7.83 -1.38 3.22
C LEU A 95 -8.30 -0.63 4.45
N GLU A 96 -7.35 -0.12 5.21
CA GLU A 96 -7.57 0.92 6.19
C GLU A 96 -7.34 2.29 5.54
N PHE A 97 -8.20 3.26 5.82
CA PHE A 97 -8.08 4.61 5.26
C PHE A 97 -7.74 5.61 6.35
N VAL A 98 -6.69 6.38 6.13
CA VAL A 98 -6.16 7.34 7.11
C VAL A 98 -5.77 8.65 6.46
N GLN A 99 -5.71 9.69 7.29
CA GLN A 99 -5.15 10.99 6.92
C GLN A 99 -4.08 11.42 7.92
N LEU A 100 -3.08 12.11 7.41
CA LEU A 100 -1.92 12.58 8.15
C LEU A 100 -1.58 14.01 7.77
N GLU A 101 -1.07 14.76 8.74
CA GLU A 101 -0.52 16.09 8.50
C GLU A 101 0.81 16.03 7.74
N ALA A 102 1.28 17.18 7.26
CA ALA A 102 2.60 17.31 6.68
C ALA A 102 3.72 17.04 7.70
N GLY A 103 4.88 16.58 7.22
CA GLY A 103 6.07 16.32 8.05
C GLY A 103 6.04 15.00 8.82
N ARG A 104 5.09 14.09 8.53
CA ARG A 104 5.01 12.78 9.19
C ARG A 104 5.79 11.71 8.41
N GLN A 105 6.72 11.05 9.08
CA GLN A 105 7.50 9.94 8.49
C GLN A 105 6.69 8.65 8.55
N VAL A 106 6.01 8.32 7.46
CA VAL A 106 5.10 7.16 7.36
C VAL A 106 5.84 5.83 7.23
N ILE A 107 7.06 5.85 6.71
CA ILE A 107 7.97 4.70 6.59
C ILE A 107 9.35 5.18 7.03
N GLY A 108 10.01 4.45 7.93
CA GLY A 108 11.40 4.66 8.31
C GLY A 108 12.34 3.83 7.42
N GLN A 109 13.54 4.34 7.15
CA GLN A 109 14.57 3.59 6.45
C GLN A 109 15.10 2.47 7.34
N ASP A 110 15.42 1.32 6.74
CA ASP A 110 16.03 0.14 7.35
C ASP A 110 15.17 -0.53 8.45
N GLU A 111 13.94 -0.07 8.70
CA GLU A 111 12.98 -0.74 9.58
C GLU A 111 12.31 -1.94 8.91
N GLN A 112 11.81 -2.87 9.69
CA GLN A 112 10.96 -3.96 9.24
C GLN A 112 9.50 -3.53 9.28
N GLY A 113 8.70 -3.89 8.28
CA GLY A 113 7.28 -3.54 8.30
C GLY A 113 6.48 -4.31 7.25
N ASP A 114 5.29 -4.72 7.64
CA ASP A 114 4.41 -5.66 6.93
C ASP A 114 3.24 -5.00 6.19
N PHE A 115 3.36 -3.73 5.84
CA PHE A 115 2.29 -2.98 5.15
C PHE A 115 2.82 -2.18 3.96
N LEU A 116 1.93 -1.87 3.03
CA LEU A 116 2.13 -0.86 2.00
C LEU A 116 1.10 0.27 2.14
N LEU A 117 1.41 1.42 1.56
CA LEU A 117 0.58 2.61 1.52
C LEU A 117 0.29 2.98 0.06
N ILE A 118 -0.97 3.20 -0.28
CA ILE A 118 -1.39 3.81 -1.55
C ILE A 118 -1.70 5.27 -1.25
N VAL A 119 -1.02 6.19 -1.93
CA VAL A 119 -1.30 7.63 -1.79
C VAL A 119 -2.61 7.94 -2.50
N LEU A 120 -3.62 8.40 -1.77
CA LEU A 120 -4.90 8.83 -2.32
C LEU A 120 -4.91 10.33 -2.65
N ASP A 121 -4.20 11.12 -1.83
CA ASP A 121 -4.08 12.57 -1.97
C ASP A 121 -2.84 13.06 -1.24
N GLY A 122 -2.30 14.21 -1.66
CA GLY A 122 -1.10 14.80 -1.09
C GLY A 122 0.19 14.35 -1.78
N SER A 123 1.33 14.68 -1.16
CA SER A 123 2.66 14.34 -1.67
C SER A 123 3.58 13.85 -0.56
N VAL A 124 4.49 12.92 -0.91
CA VAL A 124 5.39 12.22 0.01
C VAL A 124 6.80 12.23 -0.55
N ALA A 125 7.75 12.75 0.23
CA ALA A 125 9.18 12.67 -0.08
C ALA A 125 9.67 11.24 0.14
N VAL A 126 10.41 10.68 -0.82
CA VAL A 126 11.12 9.41 -0.70
C VAL A 126 12.62 9.69 -0.64
N GLU A 127 13.25 9.38 0.49
CA GLU A 127 14.63 9.76 0.78
C GLU A 127 15.40 8.58 1.38
N ARG A 128 16.72 8.56 1.15
CA ARG A 128 17.61 7.57 1.75
C ARG A 128 18.86 8.24 2.30
N VAL A 129 19.22 7.90 3.52
CA VAL A 129 20.52 8.23 4.08
C VAL A 129 21.52 7.18 3.58
N GLN A 130 22.57 7.66 2.92
CA GLN A 130 23.63 6.81 2.38
C GLN A 130 24.56 6.34 3.50
N PRO A 131 25.34 5.25 3.32
CA PRO A 131 26.26 4.75 4.36
C PRO A 131 27.27 5.79 4.86
N TRP A 132 27.60 6.77 4.04
CA TRP A 132 28.50 7.89 4.40
C TRP A 132 27.78 9.12 4.97
N GLY A 133 26.48 8.97 5.35
CA GLY A 133 25.68 9.99 6.04
C GLY A 133 24.97 11.01 5.14
N ALA A 134 25.26 11.07 3.85
CA ALA A 134 24.57 11.99 2.94
C ALA A 134 23.11 11.56 2.70
N LYS A 135 22.17 12.51 2.79
CA LYS A 135 20.77 12.29 2.49
C LYS A 135 20.51 12.47 0.99
N ALA A 136 20.05 11.42 0.34
CA ALA A 136 19.69 11.43 -1.07
C ALA A 136 18.17 11.44 -1.24
N ARG A 137 17.63 12.39 -2.01
CA ARG A 137 16.24 12.38 -2.42
C ARG A 137 16.09 11.45 -3.62
N LEU A 138 15.35 10.36 -3.43
CA LEU A 138 15.10 9.37 -4.47
C LEU A 138 13.94 9.76 -5.38
N GLY A 139 12.96 10.48 -4.81
CA GLY A 139 11.79 10.93 -5.57
C GLY A 139 10.72 11.58 -4.70
N GLU A 140 9.58 11.77 -5.32
CA GLU A 140 8.35 12.24 -4.70
C GLU A 140 7.20 11.35 -5.18
N SER A 141 6.40 10.87 -4.25
CA SER A 141 5.21 10.08 -4.53
C SER A 141 3.95 10.92 -4.36
N ARG A 142 2.99 10.71 -5.25
CA ARG A 142 1.73 11.46 -5.34
C ARG A 142 0.54 10.50 -5.47
N ALA A 143 -0.66 11.03 -5.58
CA ALA A 143 -1.88 10.23 -5.72
C ALA A 143 -1.74 9.16 -6.83
N GLY A 144 -2.05 7.91 -6.48
CA GLY A 144 -1.88 6.72 -7.31
C GLY A 144 -0.54 5.98 -7.14
N ASP A 145 0.43 6.56 -6.41
CA ASP A 145 1.68 5.87 -6.11
C ASP A 145 1.56 4.96 -4.89
N VAL A 146 2.45 3.97 -4.83
CA VAL A 146 2.55 2.99 -3.74
C VAL A 146 3.90 3.13 -3.05
N LEU A 147 3.89 2.99 -1.74
CA LEU A 147 5.05 3.07 -0.86
C LEU A 147 5.14 1.81 0.01
N GLY A 148 6.34 1.28 0.20
CA GLY A 148 6.57 0.13 1.08
C GLY A 148 6.21 -1.22 0.48
N GLU A 149 5.89 -1.26 -0.81
CA GLU A 149 5.51 -2.47 -1.54
C GLU A 149 6.61 -3.55 -1.56
N MET A 150 7.87 -3.12 -1.61
CA MET A 150 9.01 -4.05 -1.67
C MET A 150 9.05 -4.93 -0.41
N SER A 151 9.07 -4.30 0.76
CA SER A 151 9.11 -5.02 2.03
C SER A 151 7.88 -5.90 2.26
N LEU A 152 6.69 -5.48 1.80
CA LEU A 152 5.51 -6.33 1.87
C LEU A 152 5.66 -7.60 1.02
N LEU A 153 6.34 -7.50 -0.15
CA LEU A 153 6.46 -8.59 -1.11
C LEU A 153 7.64 -9.54 -0.81
N ASP A 154 8.74 -9.03 -0.25
CA ASP A 154 9.98 -9.79 -0.04
C ASP A 154 10.40 -9.92 1.43
N ALA A 155 9.61 -9.38 2.36
CA ALA A 155 9.90 -9.28 3.78
C ALA A 155 11.24 -8.59 4.11
N GLY A 156 11.84 -7.88 3.15
CA GLY A 156 13.09 -7.14 3.35
C GLY A 156 12.89 -5.87 4.17
N ALA A 157 13.99 -5.32 4.69
CA ALA A 157 13.98 -4.02 5.36
C ALA A 157 13.53 -2.89 4.41
N ARG A 158 12.92 -1.85 4.96
CA ARG A 158 12.48 -0.67 4.21
C ARG A 158 13.67 0.01 3.52
N PHE A 159 13.65 0.08 2.21
CA PHE A 159 14.77 0.63 1.44
C PHE A 159 14.99 2.14 1.68
N SER A 160 13.94 2.88 1.97
CA SER A 160 13.96 4.35 2.09
C SER A 160 12.98 4.85 3.13
N ALA A 161 13.22 6.04 3.66
CA ALA A 161 12.26 6.78 4.44
C ALA A 161 11.25 7.49 3.52
N CYS A 162 9.98 7.55 3.98
CA CYS A 162 8.90 8.25 3.31
C CYS A 162 8.26 9.25 4.26
N THR A 163 8.29 10.56 3.91
CA THR A 163 7.80 11.65 4.76
C THR A 163 6.78 12.51 4.01
N THR A 164 5.61 12.73 4.59
CA THR A 164 4.57 13.60 3.99
C THR A 164 5.08 15.03 3.84
N GLN A 165 4.91 15.62 2.67
CA GLN A 165 5.27 17.03 2.40
C GLN A 165 4.07 17.96 2.53
N THR A 166 2.89 17.45 2.26
CA THR A 166 1.61 18.10 2.45
C THR A 166 0.73 17.23 3.34
N PRO A 167 -0.40 17.73 3.87
CA PRO A 167 -1.44 16.85 4.39
C PRO A 167 -1.77 15.79 3.34
N ALA A 168 -1.86 14.52 3.75
CA ALA A 168 -1.98 13.40 2.82
C ALA A 168 -2.99 12.37 3.31
N ARG A 169 -3.61 11.66 2.37
CA ARG A 169 -4.56 10.57 2.62
C ARG A 169 -4.00 9.28 2.02
N PHE A 170 -4.14 8.21 2.76
CA PHE A 170 -3.61 6.91 2.39
C PHE A 170 -4.67 5.82 2.49
N ALA A 171 -4.54 4.82 1.62
CA ALA A 171 -5.11 3.51 1.82
C ALA A 171 -3.97 2.56 2.18
N VAL A 172 -4.15 1.82 3.27
CA VAL A 172 -3.13 0.95 3.86
C VAL A 172 -3.53 -0.50 3.65
N LEU A 173 -2.60 -1.31 3.14
CA LEU A 173 -2.76 -2.75 2.99
C LEU A 173 -1.68 -3.47 3.80
N GLY A 174 -2.06 -4.16 4.85
CA GLY A 174 -1.16 -5.03 5.61
C GLY A 174 -1.07 -6.44 5.03
N ALA A 175 -0.01 -7.19 5.39
CA ALA A 175 0.24 -8.56 4.96
C ALA A 175 -0.95 -9.49 5.25
N ALA A 176 -1.50 -9.45 6.47
CA ALA A 176 -2.65 -10.26 6.84
C ALA A 176 -3.92 -9.94 6.01
N ALA A 177 -4.12 -8.67 5.62
CA ALA A 177 -5.23 -8.30 4.75
C ALA A 177 -5.02 -8.80 3.32
N LEU A 178 -3.78 -8.76 2.81
CA LEU A 178 -3.42 -9.34 1.51
C LEU A 178 -3.63 -10.86 1.50
N ASP A 179 -3.23 -11.57 2.56
CA ASP A 179 -3.46 -13.01 2.70
C ASP A 179 -4.96 -13.35 2.70
N ARG A 180 -5.78 -12.62 3.45
CA ARG A 180 -7.25 -12.78 3.42
C ARG A 180 -7.81 -12.53 2.02
N MET A 181 -7.32 -11.50 1.32
CA MET A 181 -7.73 -11.22 -0.05
C MET A 181 -7.35 -12.36 -1.00
N MET A 182 -6.17 -12.97 -0.85
CA MET A 182 -5.75 -14.12 -1.65
C MET A 182 -6.68 -15.33 -1.45
N GLN A 183 -7.20 -15.53 -0.25
CA GLN A 183 -8.11 -16.65 0.08
C GLN A 183 -9.52 -16.41 -0.45
N HIS A 184 -10.06 -15.21 -0.29
CA HIS A 184 -11.46 -14.91 -0.60
C HIS A 184 -11.68 -14.34 -2.00
N GLU A 185 -10.72 -13.55 -2.49
CA GLU A 185 -10.77 -12.84 -3.78
C GLU A 185 -9.49 -13.07 -4.60
N PRO A 186 -9.16 -14.31 -4.97
CA PRO A 186 -7.87 -14.65 -5.59
C PRO A 186 -7.62 -13.95 -6.92
N ARG A 187 -8.68 -13.65 -7.68
CA ARG A 187 -8.56 -12.89 -8.95
C ARG A 187 -8.16 -11.44 -8.70
N LEU A 188 -8.72 -10.82 -7.68
CA LEU A 188 -8.39 -9.45 -7.28
C LEU A 188 -6.96 -9.39 -6.73
N ALA A 189 -6.58 -10.33 -5.86
CA ALA A 189 -5.23 -10.45 -5.34
C ALA A 189 -4.19 -10.65 -6.46
N ALA A 190 -4.46 -11.56 -7.39
CA ALA A 190 -3.58 -11.79 -8.54
C ALA A 190 -3.41 -10.54 -9.43
N ALA A 191 -4.49 -9.80 -9.68
CA ALA A 191 -4.42 -8.57 -10.46
C ALA A 191 -3.60 -7.47 -9.74
N LEU A 192 -3.78 -7.31 -8.42
CA LEU A 192 -2.98 -6.39 -7.61
C LEU A 192 -1.49 -6.77 -7.63
N LEU A 193 -1.16 -8.04 -7.39
CA LEU A 193 0.22 -8.52 -7.40
C LEU A 193 0.87 -8.36 -8.78
N ALA A 194 0.16 -8.66 -9.86
CA ALA A 194 0.64 -8.45 -11.23
C ALA A 194 0.90 -6.95 -11.52
N TRP A 195 0.02 -6.07 -11.03
CA TRP A 195 0.19 -4.62 -11.14
C TRP A 195 1.41 -4.12 -10.35
N LEU A 196 1.60 -4.57 -9.10
CA LEU A 196 2.78 -4.25 -8.29
C LEU A 196 4.07 -4.76 -8.97
N ALA A 197 4.09 -6.02 -9.44
CA ALA A 197 5.23 -6.60 -10.15
C ALA A 197 5.60 -5.80 -11.40
N ARG A 198 4.60 -5.36 -12.20
CA ARG A 198 4.84 -4.51 -13.35
C ARG A 198 5.45 -3.16 -12.96
N ARG A 199 4.95 -2.50 -11.93
CA ARG A 199 5.51 -1.22 -11.44
C ARG A 199 6.97 -1.39 -11.01
N LEU A 200 7.29 -2.44 -10.26
CA LEU A 200 8.66 -2.76 -9.85
C LEU A 200 9.56 -3.07 -11.04
N SER A 201 9.08 -3.83 -12.03
CA SER A 201 9.82 -4.12 -13.26
C SER A 201 10.15 -2.85 -14.06
N LEU A 202 9.18 -1.94 -14.22
CA LEU A 202 9.41 -0.66 -14.89
C LEU A 202 10.42 0.21 -14.13
N ARG A 203 10.31 0.26 -12.80
CA ARG A 203 11.26 0.99 -11.94
C ARG A 203 12.67 0.42 -12.07
N LEU A 204 12.81 -0.91 -12.04
CA LEU A 204 14.10 -1.58 -12.22
C LEU A 204 14.73 -1.24 -13.58
N ARG A 205 13.97 -1.27 -14.67
CA ARG A 205 14.44 -0.87 -16.02
C ARG A 205 14.93 0.57 -16.04
N GLN A 206 14.21 1.50 -15.40
CA GLN A 206 14.60 2.91 -15.33
C GLN A 206 15.91 3.09 -14.55
N VAL A 207 16.07 2.41 -13.41
CA VAL A 207 17.30 2.46 -12.61
C VAL A 207 18.47 1.85 -13.37
N SER A 208 18.27 0.69 -14.00
CA SER A 208 19.31 0.02 -14.81
C SER A 208 19.77 0.88 -15.99
N ALA A 209 18.83 1.54 -16.69
CA ALA A 209 19.19 2.45 -17.79
C ALA A 209 19.99 3.66 -17.30
N ARG A 210 19.62 4.26 -16.15
CA ARG A 210 20.38 5.36 -15.55
C ARG A 210 21.79 4.91 -15.13
N LEU A 211 21.90 3.75 -14.50
CA LEU A 211 23.19 3.19 -14.10
C LEU A 211 24.09 2.92 -15.32
N SER A 212 23.56 2.30 -16.37
CA SER A 212 24.27 2.08 -17.63
C SER A 212 24.80 3.37 -18.23
N ALA A 213 23.95 4.42 -18.26
CA ALA A 213 24.36 5.75 -18.78
C ALA A 213 25.46 6.43 -17.95
N LEU A 214 25.55 6.14 -16.65
CA LEU A 214 26.63 6.64 -15.79
C LEU A 214 27.93 5.89 -16.02
N LEU A 215 27.88 4.56 -16.22
CA LEU A 215 29.07 3.71 -16.44
C LEU A 215 29.70 3.90 -17.85
N THR A 216 28.93 4.39 -18.82
CA THR A 216 29.44 4.65 -20.19
C THR A 216 30.02 6.06 -20.38
N ARG A 217 30.09 6.89 -19.33
CA ARG A 217 30.67 8.23 -19.36
C ARG A 217 32.17 8.27 -18.97
N GLU A 218 32.81 7.13 -18.77
CA GLU A 218 34.26 6.98 -18.69
C GLU A 218 34.85 6.60 -20.06
#